data_525c5a6d362c14315110bf53000ded7d
#
_entry.id   525c5a6d362c14315110bf53000ded7d
#
_cell.length_a   1.000
_cell.length_b   1.000
_cell.length_c   1.000
_cell.angle_alpha   90.00
_cell.angle_beta   90.00
_cell.angle_gamma   90.00
#
_symmetry.space_group_name_H-M   'P 1'
#
loop_
_entity.id
_entity.type
_entity.pdbx_description
1 polymer ?
#
loop_
_entity_poly.entity_id
_entity_poly.type
_entity_poly.pdbx_seq_one_letter_code
_entity_poly.pdbx_strand_id
1 'polypeptide(L)'
;MTAAPVVPVRPRTRWILPEPPDPAVVRALCDELLLPEPICRLLAARGHADAAQAKRFLRPRLDQLLPPAQMLDLERAVDRLVRAVQTGETILVHGDYDVDGMCSTTLLTRALRAVGGTVVPFIPRRADGYDLGDTGVAAAHEAGATVVVTCDCGTSALAPVAALNRAGIDVIITDHHLPGGDLPAAFAVLNPK
;
A
#
# COMPACT_ATOMS: atom_id res chain seq x y z
N MET A 1 -43.29 -20.83 32.04
CA MET A 1 -42.63 -21.65 30.99
C MET A 1 -41.43 -20.83 30.51
N THR A 2 -40.25 -21.14 30.95
CA THR A 2 -38.99 -20.51 30.53
C THR A 2 -38.53 -21.17 29.25
N ALA A 3 -38.39 -20.36 28.15
CA ALA A 3 -37.88 -20.82 26.89
C ALA A 3 -36.41 -21.26 27.07
N ALA A 4 -36.06 -22.45 26.56
CA ALA A 4 -34.69 -22.95 26.57
C ALA A 4 -33.79 -22.03 25.73
N PRO A 5 -32.52 -21.81 26.16
CA PRO A 5 -31.60 -20.96 25.42
C PRO A 5 -31.29 -21.59 24.04
N VAL A 6 -31.49 -20.83 22.97
CA VAL A 6 -31.08 -21.22 21.62
C VAL A 6 -29.57 -21.19 21.54
N VAL A 7 -28.92 -22.35 21.51
CA VAL A 7 -27.48 -22.45 21.30
C VAL A 7 -27.19 -22.11 19.82
N PRO A 8 -26.41 -21.05 19.54
CA PRO A 8 -26.09 -20.73 18.17
C PRO A 8 -25.29 -21.86 17.50
N VAL A 9 -25.82 -22.39 16.42
CA VAL A 9 -25.11 -23.39 15.60
C VAL A 9 -23.93 -22.71 14.95
N ARG A 10 -22.72 -23.05 15.40
CA ARG A 10 -21.48 -22.55 14.75
C ARG A 10 -21.44 -23.05 13.30
N PRO A 11 -21.24 -22.17 12.32
CA PRO A 11 -21.10 -22.62 10.94
C PRO A 11 -19.93 -23.60 10.84
N ARG A 12 -20.13 -24.72 10.15
CA ARG A 12 -19.08 -25.71 9.91
C ARG A 12 -18.03 -25.09 8.99
N THR A 13 -16.86 -24.76 9.52
CA THR A 13 -15.72 -24.26 8.74
C THR A 13 -15.23 -25.37 7.82
N ARG A 14 -15.20 -25.12 6.50
CA ARG A 14 -14.60 -26.01 5.50
C ARG A 14 -13.22 -25.47 5.14
N TRP A 15 -12.18 -26.27 5.38
CA TRP A 15 -10.83 -25.96 4.90
C TRP A 15 -10.74 -26.23 3.40
N ILE A 16 -10.30 -25.23 2.64
CA ILE A 16 -9.98 -25.36 1.22
C ILE A 16 -8.48 -25.27 1.12
N LEU A 17 -7.82 -26.38 0.81
CA LEU A 17 -6.38 -26.41 0.59
C LEU A 17 -6.11 -26.24 -0.90
N PRO A 18 -5.06 -25.48 -1.27
CA PRO A 18 -4.61 -25.41 -2.66
C PRO A 18 -4.11 -26.80 -3.13
N GLU A 19 -4.08 -27.02 -4.44
CA GLU A 19 -3.44 -28.21 -5.00
C GLU A 19 -1.97 -28.29 -4.57
N PRO A 20 -1.48 -29.50 -4.21
CA PRO A 20 -0.09 -29.66 -3.84
C PRO A 20 0.82 -29.37 -5.05
N PRO A 21 1.96 -28.70 -4.83
CA PRO A 21 2.93 -28.46 -5.90
C PRO A 21 3.54 -29.78 -6.40
N ASP A 22 4.10 -29.75 -7.64
CA ASP A 22 4.76 -30.91 -8.24
C ASP A 22 5.88 -31.43 -7.32
N PRO A 23 5.84 -32.71 -6.93
CA PRO A 23 6.87 -33.32 -6.09
C PRO A 23 8.29 -33.26 -6.70
N ALA A 24 8.41 -33.21 -8.03
CA ALA A 24 9.72 -33.08 -8.70
C ALA A 24 10.33 -31.68 -8.47
N VAL A 25 9.49 -30.63 -8.55
CA VAL A 25 9.89 -29.26 -8.24
C VAL A 25 10.31 -29.12 -6.78
N VAL A 26 9.54 -29.71 -5.87
CA VAL A 26 9.85 -29.68 -4.43
C VAL A 26 11.19 -30.33 -4.13
N ARG A 27 11.45 -31.53 -4.73
CA ARG A 27 12.75 -32.21 -4.57
C ARG A 27 13.89 -31.38 -5.11
N ALA A 28 13.79 -30.83 -6.33
CA ALA A 28 14.83 -29.97 -6.91
C ALA A 28 15.13 -28.77 -6.02
N LEU A 29 14.11 -28.12 -5.45
CA LEU A 29 14.31 -27.02 -4.49
C LEU A 29 15.02 -27.49 -3.23
N CYS A 30 14.67 -28.66 -2.67
CA CYS A 30 15.35 -29.21 -1.49
C CYS A 30 16.83 -29.44 -1.77
N ASP A 31 17.16 -30.06 -2.89
CA ASP A 31 18.54 -30.39 -3.28
C ASP A 31 19.40 -29.13 -3.51
N GLU A 32 18.82 -28.10 -4.16
CA GLU A 32 19.57 -26.89 -4.49
C GLU A 32 19.61 -25.84 -3.37
N LEU A 33 18.56 -25.75 -2.55
CA LEU A 33 18.49 -24.76 -1.47
C LEU A 33 19.00 -25.31 -0.13
N LEU A 34 19.10 -26.64 0.00
CA LEU A 34 19.43 -27.33 1.25
C LEU A 34 18.46 -26.96 2.38
N LEU A 35 17.18 -26.81 2.05
CA LEU A 35 16.11 -26.47 2.99
C LEU A 35 15.19 -27.69 3.23
N PRO A 36 14.52 -27.74 4.39
CA PRO A 36 13.55 -28.77 4.69
C PRO A 36 12.40 -28.80 3.68
N GLU A 37 11.92 -30.01 3.36
CA GLU A 37 10.83 -30.23 2.39
C GLU A 37 9.59 -29.35 2.63
N PRO A 38 9.07 -29.14 3.86
CA PRO A 38 7.91 -28.25 4.07
C PRO A 38 8.13 -26.82 3.60
N ILE A 39 9.35 -26.31 3.72
CA ILE A 39 9.70 -24.95 3.27
C ILE A 39 9.75 -24.92 1.72
N CYS A 40 10.37 -25.92 1.10
CA CYS A 40 10.44 -26.03 -0.37
C CYS A 40 9.04 -26.22 -0.99
N ARG A 41 8.17 -26.99 -0.32
CA ARG A 41 6.77 -27.14 -0.71
C ARG A 41 6.01 -25.82 -0.64
N LEU A 42 6.23 -25.02 0.42
CA LEU A 42 5.62 -23.69 0.56
C LEU A 42 6.12 -22.72 -0.51
N LEU A 43 7.42 -22.72 -0.81
CA LEU A 43 8.01 -21.89 -1.87
C LEU A 43 7.38 -22.23 -3.24
N ALA A 44 7.34 -23.54 -3.58
CA ALA A 44 6.74 -24.01 -4.82
C ALA A 44 5.24 -23.63 -4.92
N ALA A 45 4.47 -23.83 -3.84
CA ALA A 45 3.05 -23.46 -3.79
C ALA A 45 2.80 -21.95 -3.94
N ARG A 46 3.80 -21.11 -3.66
CA ARG A 46 3.77 -19.66 -3.84
C ARG A 46 4.38 -19.20 -5.17
N GLY A 47 4.64 -20.11 -6.10
CA GLY A 47 5.16 -19.79 -7.42
C GLY A 47 6.68 -19.69 -7.54
N HIS A 48 7.43 -19.92 -6.44
CA HIS A 48 8.89 -19.97 -6.48
C HIS A 48 9.38 -21.37 -6.81
N ALA A 49 9.10 -21.83 -8.04
CA ALA A 49 9.44 -23.18 -8.51
C ALA A 49 10.90 -23.32 -8.99
N ASP A 50 11.57 -22.22 -9.25
CA ASP A 50 12.98 -22.15 -9.64
C ASP A 50 13.86 -21.75 -8.46
N ALA A 51 14.98 -22.45 -8.28
CA ALA A 51 15.87 -22.26 -7.13
C ALA A 51 16.55 -20.87 -7.14
N ALA A 52 16.86 -20.29 -8.31
CA ALA A 52 17.45 -18.97 -8.39
C ALA A 52 16.42 -17.90 -7.99
N GLN A 53 15.17 -18.07 -8.41
CA GLN A 53 14.05 -17.22 -7.99
C GLN A 53 13.80 -17.35 -6.48
N ALA A 54 13.77 -18.58 -5.96
CA ALA A 54 13.61 -18.83 -4.53
C ALA A 54 14.74 -18.22 -3.70
N LYS A 55 16.00 -18.32 -4.17
CA LYS A 55 17.16 -17.67 -3.51
C LYS A 55 17.01 -16.15 -3.46
N ARG A 56 16.55 -15.52 -4.56
CA ARG A 56 16.29 -14.06 -4.58
C ARG A 56 15.20 -13.66 -3.59
N PHE A 57 14.11 -14.43 -3.53
CA PHE A 57 13.03 -14.19 -2.58
C PHE A 57 13.50 -14.32 -1.11
N LEU A 58 14.26 -15.37 -0.80
CA LEU A 58 14.72 -15.64 0.56
C LEU A 58 15.87 -14.72 1.02
N ARG A 59 16.61 -14.14 0.10
CA ARG A 59 17.77 -13.29 0.37
C ARG A 59 17.67 -12.00 -0.45
N PRO A 60 16.71 -11.11 -0.10
CA PRO A 60 16.54 -9.86 -0.82
C PRO A 60 17.78 -8.97 -0.71
N ARG A 61 18.12 -8.29 -1.80
CA ARG A 61 19.28 -7.39 -1.89
C ARG A 61 18.88 -6.09 -2.56
N LEU A 62 19.57 -5.00 -2.23
CA LEU A 62 19.30 -3.68 -2.81
C LEU A 62 19.52 -3.62 -4.32
N ASP A 63 20.46 -4.41 -4.85
CA ASP A 63 20.73 -4.52 -6.30
C ASP A 63 19.62 -5.25 -7.08
N GLN A 64 18.61 -5.79 -6.39
CA GLN A 64 17.44 -6.44 -6.97
C GLN A 64 16.23 -5.50 -7.06
N LEU A 65 16.34 -4.27 -6.55
CA LEU A 65 15.28 -3.28 -6.66
C LEU A 65 15.06 -2.92 -8.14
N LEU A 66 13.80 -2.90 -8.53
CA LEU A 66 13.42 -2.43 -9.86
C LEU A 66 13.62 -0.90 -9.96
N PRO A 67 13.98 -0.39 -11.15
CA PRO A 67 14.04 1.05 -11.36
C PRO A 67 12.67 1.70 -11.03
N PRO A 68 12.63 2.75 -10.18
CA PRO A 68 11.37 3.38 -9.79
C PRO A 68 10.54 3.87 -10.98
N ALA A 69 11.18 4.29 -12.07
CA ALA A 69 10.52 4.74 -13.31
C ALA A 69 9.66 3.66 -13.99
N GLN A 70 9.75 2.40 -13.58
CA GLN A 70 8.85 1.33 -14.06
C GLN A 70 7.47 1.37 -13.36
N MET A 71 7.33 2.13 -12.27
CA MET A 71 6.05 2.27 -11.59
C MET A 71 5.14 3.18 -12.41
N LEU A 72 3.91 2.71 -12.65
CA LEU A 72 2.89 3.48 -13.34
C LEU A 72 2.69 4.84 -12.64
N ASP A 73 2.43 5.88 -13.42
CA ASP A 73 2.19 7.26 -12.96
C ASP A 73 3.35 7.94 -12.20
N LEU A 74 4.52 7.29 -12.01
CA LEU A 74 5.59 7.90 -11.22
C LEU A 74 6.07 9.25 -11.79
N GLU A 75 6.33 9.32 -13.09
CA GLU A 75 6.78 10.56 -13.73
C GLU A 75 5.75 11.67 -13.56
N ARG A 76 4.48 11.36 -13.78
CA ARG A 76 3.37 12.30 -13.61
C ARG A 76 3.25 12.82 -12.18
N ALA A 77 3.42 11.93 -11.18
CA ALA A 77 3.42 12.31 -9.77
C ALA A 77 4.60 13.21 -9.41
N VAL A 78 5.79 12.86 -9.90
CA VAL A 78 7.02 13.64 -9.68
C VAL A 78 6.89 15.03 -10.30
N ASP A 79 6.45 15.15 -11.54
CA ASP A 79 6.25 16.43 -12.23
C ASP A 79 5.25 17.33 -11.47
N ARG A 80 4.18 16.73 -10.95
CA ARG A 80 3.19 17.46 -10.14
C ARG A 80 3.78 17.99 -8.83
N LEU A 81 4.57 17.17 -8.15
CA LEU A 81 5.23 17.56 -6.89
C LEU A 81 6.33 18.60 -7.13
N VAL A 82 7.14 18.45 -8.18
CA VAL A 82 8.15 19.44 -8.58
C VAL A 82 7.49 20.79 -8.85
N ARG A 83 6.38 20.80 -9.59
CA ARG A 83 5.62 22.03 -9.83
C ARG A 83 5.12 22.64 -8.52
N ALA A 84 4.54 21.84 -7.62
CA ALA A 84 4.05 22.33 -6.33
C ALA A 84 5.17 22.99 -5.49
N VAL A 85 6.35 22.38 -5.46
CA VAL A 85 7.52 22.93 -4.77
C VAL A 85 7.98 24.25 -5.43
N GLN A 86 8.06 24.28 -6.76
CA GLN A 86 8.52 25.47 -7.51
C GLN A 86 7.57 26.67 -7.39
N THR A 87 6.26 26.40 -7.31
CA THR A 87 5.24 27.45 -7.20
C THR A 87 4.84 27.79 -5.77
N GLY A 88 5.45 27.13 -4.77
CA GLY A 88 5.16 27.39 -3.35
C GLY A 88 3.79 26.87 -2.88
N GLU A 89 3.24 25.89 -3.59
CA GLU A 89 1.96 25.27 -3.21
C GLU A 89 2.09 24.50 -1.88
N THR A 90 0.99 24.43 -1.12
CA THR A 90 0.94 23.63 0.10
C THR A 90 0.61 22.17 -0.25
N ILE A 91 1.45 21.25 0.19
CA ILE A 91 1.31 19.80 0.02
C ILE A 91 0.92 19.20 1.37
N LEU A 92 -0.25 18.53 1.44
CA LEU A 92 -0.57 17.68 2.59
C LEU A 92 -0.01 16.27 2.33
N VAL A 93 0.79 15.75 3.26
CA VAL A 93 1.22 14.35 3.26
C VAL A 93 0.40 13.60 4.29
N HIS A 94 -0.52 12.77 3.81
CA HIS A 94 -1.46 11.99 4.62
C HIS A 94 -0.97 10.55 4.76
N GLY A 95 -0.67 10.09 5.96
CA GLY A 95 -0.31 8.70 6.21
C GLY A 95 -1.39 7.92 6.95
N ASP A 96 -1.14 6.63 7.15
CA ASP A 96 -1.91 5.83 8.09
C ASP A 96 -1.30 5.88 9.51
N TYR A 97 -2.08 5.43 10.49
CA TYR A 97 -1.72 5.47 11.93
C TYR A 97 -0.80 4.33 12.38
N ASP A 98 -0.41 3.42 11.50
CA ASP A 98 0.53 2.36 11.84
C ASP A 98 1.99 2.75 11.55
N VAL A 99 2.91 1.81 11.72
CA VAL A 99 4.34 2.09 11.57
C VAL A 99 4.72 2.44 10.14
N ASP A 100 4.09 1.81 9.14
CA ASP A 100 4.40 2.03 7.74
C ASP A 100 3.90 3.41 7.31
N GLY A 101 2.66 3.76 7.67
CA GLY A 101 2.09 5.08 7.43
C GLY A 101 2.85 6.20 8.13
N MET A 102 3.21 6.04 9.40
CA MET A 102 3.99 7.04 10.16
C MET A 102 5.40 7.22 9.60
N CYS A 103 6.09 6.13 9.26
CA CYS A 103 7.45 6.19 8.72
C CYS A 103 7.48 6.81 7.32
N SER A 104 6.58 6.39 6.43
CA SER A 104 6.49 6.91 5.06
C SER A 104 6.10 8.40 5.04
N THR A 105 5.14 8.82 5.87
CA THR A 105 4.77 10.23 6.04
C THR A 105 5.95 11.06 6.52
N THR A 106 6.70 10.58 7.50
CA THR A 106 7.88 11.25 8.02
C THR A 106 8.96 11.38 6.94
N LEU A 107 9.24 10.29 6.21
CA LEU A 107 10.25 10.25 5.16
C LEU A 107 9.91 11.24 4.04
N LEU A 108 8.69 11.17 3.50
CA LEU A 108 8.24 12.02 2.40
C LEU A 108 8.18 13.49 2.80
N THR A 109 7.66 13.79 4.00
CA THR A 109 7.64 15.17 4.54
C THR A 109 9.04 15.74 4.62
N ARG A 110 10.00 14.99 5.15
CA ARG A 110 11.38 15.44 5.26
C ARG A 110 12.04 15.63 3.89
N ALA A 111 11.79 14.69 2.95
CA ALA A 111 12.33 14.78 1.61
C ALA A 111 11.82 16.02 0.85
N LEU A 112 10.51 16.24 0.86
CA LEU A 112 9.90 17.39 0.19
C LEU A 112 10.33 18.73 0.82
N ARG A 113 10.42 18.79 2.15
CA ARG A 113 10.95 19.99 2.85
C ARG A 113 12.42 20.27 2.53
N ALA A 114 13.24 19.23 2.38
CA ALA A 114 14.65 19.36 2.03
C ALA A 114 14.88 20.00 0.65
N VAL A 115 13.90 19.87 -0.26
CA VAL A 115 13.93 20.51 -1.59
C VAL A 115 13.12 21.81 -1.64
N GLY A 116 12.71 22.35 -0.48
CA GLY A 116 12.03 23.64 -0.37
C GLY A 116 10.51 23.62 -0.40
N GLY A 117 9.88 22.42 -0.33
CA GLY A 117 8.43 22.29 -0.34
C GLY A 117 7.75 22.79 0.95
N THR A 118 6.58 23.39 0.80
CA THR A 118 5.67 23.73 1.91
C THR A 118 4.82 22.52 2.22
N VAL A 119 5.11 21.82 3.32
CA VAL A 119 4.53 20.50 3.60
C VAL A 119 3.91 20.44 4.99
N VAL A 120 2.65 19.97 5.02
CA VAL A 120 1.88 19.70 6.24
C VAL A 120 1.70 18.19 6.35
N PRO A 121 2.31 17.51 7.34
CA PRO A 121 2.04 16.09 7.59
C PRO A 121 0.74 15.92 8.35
N PHE A 122 -0.01 14.88 8.03
CA PHE A 122 -1.22 14.50 8.75
C PHE A 122 -1.27 12.97 8.92
N ILE A 123 -1.58 12.52 10.12
CA ILE A 123 -1.83 11.13 10.45
C ILE A 123 -3.16 11.05 11.23
N PRO A 124 -4.15 10.30 10.77
CA PRO A 124 -5.43 10.16 11.47
C PRO A 124 -5.22 9.42 12.80
N ARG A 125 -6.12 9.63 13.75
CA ARG A 125 -6.16 8.80 14.95
C ARG A 125 -6.81 7.46 14.60
N ARG A 126 -6.40 6.39 15.26
CA ARG A 126 -7.02 5.06 15.08
C ARG A 126 -8.56 5.07 15.25
N ALA A 127 -9.10 5.98 16.07
CA ALA A 127 -10.53 6.16 16.26
C ALA A 127 -11.24 6.80 15.05
N ASP A 128 -10.51 7.48 14.17
CA ASP A 128 -11.07 8.14 12.98
C ASP A 128 -11.22 7.17 11.80
N GLY A 129 -10.72 5.94 11.92
CA GLY A 129 -10.77 4.90 10.90
C GLY A 129 -9.45 4.77 10.13
N TYR A 130 -9.40 3.75 9.26
CA TYR A 130 -8.31 3.50 8.34
C TYR A 130 -8.54 4.23 7.02
N ASP A 131 -7.46 4.51 6.29
CA ASP A 131 -7.47 5.11 4.95
C ASP A 131 -7.67 6.64 4.93
N LEU A 132 -7.60 7.23 3.75
CA LEU A 132 -7.95 8.63 3.52
C LEU A 132 -9.47 8.80 3.73
N GLY A 133 -9.84 9.32 4.87
CA GLY A 133 -11.24 9.56 5.25
C GLY A 133 -11.60 11.04 5.32
N ASP A 134 -12.76 11.33 5.90
CA ASP A 134 -13.28 12.70 6.04
C ASP A 134 -12.34 13.61 6.85
N THR A 135 -11.65 13.06 7.84
CA THR A 135 -10.65 13.80 8.64
C THR A 135 -9.45 14.24 7.80
N GLY A 136 -9.02 13.41 6.85
CA GLY A 136 -7.96 13.75 5.89
C GLY A 136 -8.41 14.83 4.89
N VAL A 137 -9.66 14.75 4.42
CA VAL A 137 -10.25 15.79 3.56
C VAL A 137 -10.34 17.12 4.32
N ALA A 138 -10.81 17.10 5.56
CA ALA A 138 -10.88 18.31 6.40
C ALA A 138 -9.49 18.91 6.64
N ALA A 139 -8.49 18.07 6.95
CA ALA A 139 -7.12 18.52 7.16
C ALA A 139 -6.50 19.15 5.90
N ALA A 140 -6.84 18.65 4.71
CA ALA A 140 -6.39 19.24 3.44
C ALA A 140 -6.96 20.65 3.24
N HIS A 141 -8.24 20.85 3.54
CA HIS A 141 -8.87 22.16 3.49
C HIS A 141 -8.31 23.13 4.55
N GLU A 142 -8.12 22.67 5.77
CA GLU A 142 -7.58 23.48 6.87
C GLU A 142 -6.14 23.91 6.58
N ALA A 143 -5.34 23.05 5.98
CA ALA A 143 -3.98 23.35 5.57
C ALA A 143 -3.91 24.28 4.34
N GLY A 144 -5.00 24.52 3.63
CA GLY A 144 -4.99 25.20 2.35
C GLY A 144 -4.19 24.43 1.28
N ALA A 145 -4.19 23.10 1.37
CA ALA A 145 -3.45 22.25 0.46
C ALA A 145 -4.05 22.28 -0.94
N THR A 146 -3.20 22.31 -1.97
CA THR A 146 -3.58 22.13 -3.38
C THR A 146 -3.19 20.75 -3.91
N VAL A 147 -2.33 20.06 -3.15
CA VAL A 147 -1.92 18.67 -3.42
C VAL A 147 -2.02 17.86 -2.13
N VAL A 148 -2.60 16.69 -2.23
CA VAL A 148 -2.57 15.66 -1.18
C VAL A 148 -1.75 14.48 -1.70
N VAL A 149 -0.78 14.02 -0.91
CA VAL A 149 -0.05 12.77 -1.18
C VAL A 149 -0.38 11.79 -0.06
N THR A 150 -0.97 10.66 -0.40
CA THR A 150 -1.18 9.60 0.59
C THR A 150 0.05 8.71 0.72
N CYS A 151 0.27 8.17 1.88
CA CYS A 151 1.35 7.24 2.19
C CYS A 151 0.75 6.02 2.88
N ASP A 152 0.91 4.84 2.27
CA ASP A 152 0.45 3.56 2.81
C ASP A 152 -1.09 3.46 2.95
N CYS A 153 -1.80 4.23 2.13
CA CYS A 153 -3.26 4.25 2.07
C CYS A 153 -3.75 4.96 0.80
N GLY A 154 -5.04 4.94 0.55
CA GLY A 154 -5.67 5.71 -0.51
C GLY A 154 -6.18 4.89 -1.69
N THR A 155 -5.70 3.68 -1.91
CA THR A 155 -6.10 2.83 -3.06
C THR A 155 -7.60 2.55 -3.10
N SER A 156 -8.29 2.56 -1.95
CA SER A 156 -9.73 2.32 -1.85
C SER A 156 -10.54 3.58 -1.55
N ALA A 157 -9.92 4.75 -1.46
CA ALA A 157 -10.53 6.00 -0.99
C ALA A 157 -11.33 6.74 -2.08
N LEU A 158 -12.31 6.08 -2.71
CA LEU A 158 -13.10 6.63 -3.83
C LEU A 158 -13.79 7.95 -3.49
N ALA A 159 -14.55 7.98 -2.41
CA ALA A 159 -15.34 9.15 -2.03
C ALA A 159 -14.50 10.33 -1.53
N PRO A 160 -13.48 10.13 -0.65
CA PRO A 160 -12.58 11.20 -0.24
C PRO A 160 -11.78 11.82 -1.41
N VAL A 161 -11.25 10.99 -2.33
CA VAL A 161 -10.55 11.48 -3.52
C VAL A 161 -11.49 12.31 -4.40
N ALA A 162 -12.74 11.83 -4.62
CA ALA A 162 -13.72 12.60 -5.37
C ALA A 162 -14.10 13.93 -4.68
N ALA A 163 -14.10 13.98 -3.34
CA ALA A 163 -14.34 15.22 -2.59
C ALA A 163 -13.20 16.23 -2.78
N LEU A 164 -11.95 15.77 -2.68
CA LEU A 164 -10.76 16.60 -2.91
C LEU A 164 -10.70 17.12 -4.34
N ASN A 165 -10.97 16.26 -5.34
CA ASN A 165 -11.02 16.66 -6.74
C ASN A 165 -12.06 17.75 -7.00
N ARG A 166 -13.27 17.66 -6.41
CA ARG A 166 -14.29 18.71 -6.51
C ARG A 166 -13.84 20.05 -5.92
N ALA A 167 -12.95 20.01 -4.94
CA ALA A 167 -12.36 21.19 -4.34
C ALA A 167 -11.14 21.72 -5.14
N GLY A 168 -10.77 21.09 -6.26
CA GLY A 168 -9.61 21.48 -7.06
C GLY A 168 -8.27 21.06 -6.45
N ILE A 169 -8.28 20.06 -5.55
CA ILE A 169 -7.09 19.53 -4.90
C ILE A 169 -6.66 18.26 -5.62
N ASP A 170 -5.45 18.24 -6.15
CA ASP A 170 -4.88 17.06 -6.80
C ASP A 170 -4.48 16.01 -5.76
N VAL A 171 -4.82 14.74 -6.02
CA VAL A 171 -4.48 13.63 -5.12
C VAL A 171 -3.48 12.69 -5.79
N ILE A 172 -2.36 12.46 -5.14
CA ILE A 172 -1.36 11.46 -5.51
C ILE A 172 -1.42 10.34 -4.48
N ILE A 173 -1.74 9.13 -4.92
CA ILE A 173 -1.80 7.95 -4.05
C ILE A 173 -0.47 7.23 -4.11
N THR A 174 0.17 6.98 -2.95
CA THR A 174 1.27 6.04 -2.82
C THR A 174 0.87 4.95 -1.82
N ASP A 175 0.70 3.73 -2.34
CA ASP A 175 0.11 2.64 -1.57
C ASP A 175 0.63 1.29 -2.08
N HIS A 176 0.41 0.24 -1.32
CA HIS A 176 0.77 -1.14 -1.69
C HIS A 176 -0.34 -2.16 -1.36
N HIS A 177 -1.47 -1.70 -0.86
CA HIS A 177 -2.63 -2.56 -0.57
C HIS A 177 -3.30 -3.05 -1.86
N LEU A 178 -3.93 -4.22 -1.77
CA LEU A 178 -4.67 -4.77 -2.92
C LEU A 178 -5.89 -3.90 -3.23
N PRO A 179 -6.06 -3.48 -4.49
CA PRO A 179 -7.28 -2.80 -4.90
C PRO A 179 -8.51 -3.68 -4.68
N GLY A 180 -9.56 -3.14 -4.09
CA GLY A 180 -10.82 -3.85 -3.86
C GLY A 180 -11.76 -3.88 -5.07
N GLY A 181 -11.45 -3.15 -6.15
CA GLY A 181 -12.30 -2.97 -7.33
C GLY A 181 -11.84 -1.76 -8.14
N ASP A 182 -12.73 -0.79 -8.34
CA ASP A 182 -12.40 0.45 -9.05
C ASP A 182 -11.37 1.28 -8.26
N LEU A 183 -10.43 1.88 -8.99
CA LEU A 183 -9.46 2.81 -8.41
C LEU A 183 -10.07 4.21 -8.30
N PRO A 184 -9.68 5.01 -7.28
CA PRO A 184 -10.03 6.41 -7.20
C PRO A 184 -9.53 7.18 -8.43
N ALA A 185 -10.31 8.19 -8.87
CA ALA A 185 -9.91 9.10 -9.93
C ALA A 185 -8.85 10.11 -9.44
N ALA A 186 -7.77 9.62 -8.87
CA ALA A 186 -6.66 10.43 -8.39
C ALA A 186 -5.85 11.02 -9.55
N PHE A 187 -5.09 12.09 -9.27
CA PHE A 187 -4.15 12.65 -10.23
C PHE A 187 -3.10 11.61 -10.66
N ALA A 188 -2.59 10.82 -9.72
CA ALA A 188 -1.67 9.72 -9.97
C ALA A 188 -1.88 8.61 -8.93
N VAL A 189 -1.68 7.35 -9.35
CA VAL A 189 -1.76 6.19 -8.45
C VAL A 189 -0.48 5.35 -8.56
N LEU A 190 0.34 5.43 -7.54
CA LEU A 190 1.57 4.66 -7.41
C LEU A 190 1.30 3.46 -6.51
N ASN A 191 0.90 2.36 -7.13
CA ASN A 191 0.64 1.10 -6.44
C ASN A 191 1.20 -0.06 -7.28
N PRO A 192 2.07 -0.92 -6.72
CA PRO A 192 2.68 -2.03 -7.46
C PRO A 192 1.77 -3.26 -7.63
N LYS A 193 0.50 -3.21 -7.21
CA LYS A 193 -0.46 -4.34 -7.25
C LYS A 193 -1.38 -4.32 -8.45
#